data_efdb6706ff8aa5c8c6f2058916336297
#
_entry.id   efdb6706ff8aa5c8c6f2058916336297
#
_cell.length_a   1.000
_cell.length_b   1.000
_cell.length_c   1.000
_cell.angle_alpha   90.00
_cell.angle_beta   90.00
_cell.angle_gamma   90.00
#
_symmetry.space_group_name_H-M   'P 1'
#
loop_
_entity.id
_entity.type
_entity.pdbx_description
1 polymer ?
#
loop_
_entity_poly.entity_id
_entity_poly.type
_entity_poly.pdbx_seq_one_letter_code
_entity_poly.pdbx_strand_id
1 'polypeptide(L)'
;MPPKVKAPKVKVEFTPKYERNLTTKFKFGAHVGASGGVYNAVTNARDIGANSFALFLKSPRKWVSPEYNPDDVKKFHELCSTHNYNPRTDILPHGSYLLNLGNPDFEKAEKAYVSFVDDLKRCELLNIGLYNFHPGSSLDGNHEEALTRLATNINRAIKETNFVKIVLENMAGHGNLIGSNLQDIKDVIDMIEDKSRVGVCLDTCHSFAAGYDISDATKLEDFLQNFDDLIGAEYLSAIHLNDSKAPLGANRDLHQKLGQGFLGLEVFRAIANCKRLQNIPIVLETPIEKNETDEIYGEEIKLLEWLEGKSVDDAEYIEKRDQLSTAGQKERSEHLKKYEAKTKKNAKATASKRKTNKTIKAEERENDDDDIINKVTKKQKVTR
;
A
#
# COMPACT_ATOMS: atom_id res chain seq x y z
N MET A 1 9.90 -65.33 -5.55
CA MET A 1 10.67 -64.10 -5.77
C MET A 1 10.58 -63.27 -4.50
N PRO A 2 11.69 -62.85 -3.89
CA PRO A 2 11.66 -61.96 -2.73
C PRO A 2 11.17 -60.58 -3.10
N PRO A 3 10.48 -59.84 -2.21
CA PRO A 3 9.95 -58.51 -2.49
C PRO A 3 11.11 -57.52 -2.70
N LYS A 4 11.05 -56.73 -3.79
CA LYS A 4 12.00 -55.64 -4.05
C LYS A 4 11.86 -54.59 -2.95
N VAL A 5 12.85 -54.45 -2.10
CA VAL A 5 12.98 -53.33 -1.16
C VAL A 5 13.22 -52.07 -2.00
N LYS A 6 12.27 -51.11 -1.94
CA LYS A 6 12.44 -49.79 -2.50
C LYS A 6 13.56 -49.06 -1.72
N ALA A 7 14.60 -48.67 -2.41
CA ALA A 7 15.64 -47.84 -1.81
C ALA A 7 15.01 -46.57 -1.20
N PRO A 8 15.52 -46.06 -0.05
CA PRO A 8 15.01 -44.85 0.56
C PRO A 8 15.21 -43.71 -0.43
N LYS A 9 14.13 -42.94 -0.69
CA LYS A 9 14.25 -41.70 -1.46
C LYS A 9 15.17 -40.77 -0.67
N VAL A 10 16.35 -40.49 -1.22
CA VAL A 10 17.22 -39.44 -0.72
C VAL A 10 16.42 -38.16 -0.78
N LYS A 11 16.11 -37.56 0.38
CA LYS A 11 15.61 -36.20 0.45
C LYS A 11 16.71 -35.32 -0.09
N VAL A 12 16.54 -34.78 -1.30
CA VAL A 12 17.38 -33.70 -1.79
C VAL A 12 17.08 -32.54 -0.85
N GLU A 13 18.05 -32.18 0.00
CA GLU A 13 17.95 -30.95 0.78
C GLU A 13 17.95 -29.81 -0.21
N PHE A 14 16.84 -29.12 -0.30
CA PHE A 14 16.71 -27.94 -1.11
C PHE A 14 17.46 -26.79 -0.42
N THR A 15 18.55 -26.34 -1.02
CA THR A 15 19.30 -25.16 -0.55
C THR A 15 18.67 -23.93 -1.17
N PRO A 16 18.09 -23.01 -0.38
CA PRO A 16 17.53 -21.77 -0.92
C PRO A 16 18.64 -20.95 -1.61
N LYS A 17 18.29 -20.26 -2.69
CA LYS A 17 19.24 -19.39 -3.41
C LYS A 17 19.69 -18.20 -2.56
N TYR A 18 18.78 -17.70 -1.71
CA TYR A 18 19.04 -16.61 -0.78
C TYR A 18 18.81 -17.11 0.65
N GLU A 19 19.85 -17.04 1.47
CA GLU A 19 19.73 -17.39 2.89
C GLU A 19 19.08 -16.26 3.67
N ARG A 20 18.25 -16.61 4.65
CA ARG A 20 17.64 -15.65 5.56
C ARG A 20 18.67 -15.13 6.56
N ASN A 21 18.77 -13.82 6.71
CA ASN A 21 19.54 -13.18 7.77
C ASN A 21 18.71 -13.10 9.06
N LEU A 22 18.85 -14.07 9.94
CA LEU A 22 18.14 -14.11 11.22
C LEU A 22 18.79 -13.24 12.32
N THR A 23 19.89 -12.54 12.02
CA THR A 23 20.58 -11.67 12.99
C THR A 23 20.12 -10.23 12.94
N THR A 24 19.57 -9.79 11.83
CA THR A 24 18.96 -8.46 11.69
C THR A 24 17.63 -8.37 12.45
N LYS A 25 17.30 -7.17 12.94
CA LYS A 25 15.99 -6.84 13.52
C LYS A 25 14.99 -6.35 12.49
N PHE A 26 15.44 -6.09 11.25
CA PHE A 26 14.56 -5.70 10.16
C PHE A 26 13.91 -6.94 9.54
N LYS A 27 12.62 -6.88 9.37
CA LYS A 27 11.86 -7.99 8.78
C LYS A 27 11.61 -7.71 7.30
N PHE A 28 12.70 -7.64 6.53
CA PHE A 28 12.61 -7.49 5.07
C PHE A 28 11.97 -8.73 4.44
N GLY A 29 11.08 -8.50 3.51
CA GLY A 29 10.39 -9.54 2.78
C GLY A 29 9.69 -9.03 1.54
N ALA A 30 8.82 -9.84 0.95
CA ALA A 30 8.11 -9.48 -0.27
C ALA A 30 6.71 -10.09 -0.33
N HIS A 31 5.91 -9.61 -1.28
CA HIS A 31 4.63 -10.20 -1.62
C HIS A 31 4.84 -11.45 -2.47
N VAL A 32 4.55 -12.61 -1.93
CA VAL A 32 4.84 -13.90 -2.56
C VAL A 32 3.58 -14.63 -3.02
N GLY A 33 3.72 -15.47 -4.04
CA GLY A 33 2.65 -16.30 -4.53
C GLY A 33 2.30 -17.46 -3.58
N ALA A 34 1.02 -17.89 -3.62
CA ALA A 34 0.53 -19.05 -2.86
C ALA A 34 -0.13 -20.11 -3.78
N SER A 35 0.22 -20.13 -5.05
CA SER A 35 -0.36 -21.06 -6.02
C SER A 35 -0.10 -22.52 -5.61
N GLY A 36 -1.15 -23.34 -5.70
CA GLY A 36 -1.07 -24.77 -5.35
C GLY A 36 -1.26 -25.08 -3.87
N GLY A 37 -1.48 -24.08 -3.02
CA GLY A 37 -1.76 -24.20 -1.59
C GLY A 37 -1.14 -23.08 -0.77
N VAL A 38 -1.84 -22.61 0.26
CA VAL A 38 -1.42 -21.46 1.08
C VAL A 38 -0.05 -21.66 1.72
N TYR A 39 0.32 -22.88 2.03
CA TYR A 39 1.63 -23.24 2.59
C TYR A 39 2.81 -22.93 1.64
N ASN A 40 2.57 -22.85 0.32
CA ASN A 40 3.63 -22.51 -0.64
C ASN A 40 4.14 -21.07 -0.46
N ALA A 41 3.34 -20.16 0.10
CA ALA A 41 3.81 -18.83 0.43
C ALA A 41 4.98 -18.87 1.42
N VAL A 42 4.96 -19.78 2.39
CA VAL A 42 6.04 -19.95 3.39
C VAL A 42 7.34 -20.40 2.71
N THR A 43 7.24 -21.36 1.78
CA THR A 43 8.41 -21.85 1.03
C THR A 43 8.95 -20.80 0.06
N ASN A 44 8.07 -20.10 -0.64
CA ASN A 44 8.47 -19.02 -1.54
C ASN A 44 9.17 -17.87 -0.79
N ALA A 45 8.64 -17.48 0.37
CA ALA A 45 9.28 -16.48 1.22
C ALA A 45 10.67 -16.92 1.71
N ARG A 46 10.79 -18.18 2.15
CA ARG A 46 12.08 -18.75 2.54
C ARG A 46 13.11 -18.70 1.40
N ASP A 47 12.67 -19.05 0.18
CA ASP A 47 13.55 -19.22 -0.98
C ASP A 47 14.15 -17.91 -1.48
N ILE A 48 13.48 -16.78 -1.22
CA ILE A 48 13.98 -15.42 -1.47
C ILE A 48 14.72 -14.80 -0.26
N GLY A 49 14.91 -15.53 0.84
CA GLY A 49 15.61 -15.04 2.02
C GLY A 49 14.81 -14.08 2.88
N ALA A 50 13.48 -14.06 2.78
CA ALA A 50 12.61 -13.12 3.45
C ALA A 50 12.44 -13.41 4.95
N ASN A 51 12.41 -12.37 5.80
CA ASN A 51 12.10 -12.44 7.23
C ASN A 51 10.63 -12.11 7.54
N SER A 52 9.92 -11.50 6.60
CA SER A 52 8.47 -11.33 6.60
C SER A 52 7.92 -11.57 5.19
N PHE A 53 6.62 -11.69 5.04
CA PHE A 53 6.04 -11.77 3.69
C PHE A 53 4.57 -11.39 3.67
N ALA A 54 4.12 -10.90 2.50
CA ALA A 54 2.71 -10.75 2.18
C ALA A 54 2.26 -11.85 1.22
N LEU A 55 0.95 -12.08 1.20
CA LEU A 55 0.29 -12.98 0.26
C LEU A 55 -1.18 -12.57 0.09
N PHE A 56 -1.80 -12.97 -1.00
CA PHE A 56 -3.26 -12.98 -1.07
C PHE A 56 -3.81 -14.27 -0.46
N LEU A 57 -4.72 -14.14 0.50
CA LEU A 57 -5.38 -15.30 1.15
C LEU A 57 -6.34 -16.03 0.21
N LYS A 58 -6.79 -15.35 -0.83
CA LYS A 58 -7.63 -15.86 -1.92
C LYS A 58 -7.33 -15.09 -3.20
N SER A 59 -7.91 -15.50 -4.32
CA SER A 59 -7.72 -14.77 -5.57
C SER A 59 -8.12 -13.28 -5.41
N PRO A 60 -7.22 -12.31 -5.66
CA PRO A 60 -7.50 -10.88 -5.46
C PRO A 60 -8.53 -10.30 -6.45
N ARG A 61 -8.98 -11.12 -7.43
CA ARG A 61 -9.95 -10.73 -8.46
C ARG A 61 -11.28 -11.46 -8.33
N LYS A 62 -11.50 -12.22 -7.25
CA LYS A 62 -12.73 -12.96 -6.99
C LYS A 62 -13.28 -12.61 -5.62
N TRP A 63 -14.59 -12.47 -5.53
CA TRP A 63 -15.28 -12.21 -4.28
C TRP A 63 -15.35 -13.42 -3.34
N VAL A 64 -15.43 -14.61 -3.94
CA VAL A 64 -15.58 -15.88 -3.22
C VAL A 64 -14.48 -16.84 -3.66
N SER A 65 -13.89 -17.53 -2.72
CA SER A 65 -12.95 -18.63 -2.93
C SER A 65 -13.33 -19.82 -2.04
N PRO A 66 -13.00 -21.03 -2.43
CA PRO A 66 -13.21 -22.21 -1.58
C PRO A 66 -12.52 -22.04 -0.22
N GLU A 67 -13.01 -22.77 0.77
CA GLU A 67 -12.32 -22.93 2.05
C GLU A 67 -10.95 -23.59 1.82
N TYR A 68 -10.04 -23.37 2.75
CA TYR A 68 -8.75 -24.07 2.72
C TYR A 68 -8.91 -25.53 3.02
N ASN A 69 -8.13 -26.37 2.33
CA ASN A 69 -7.99 -27.77 2.73
C ASN A 69 -7.32 -27.83 4.12
N PRO A 70 -7.87 -28.57 5.09
CA PRO A 70 -7.27 -28.72 6.42
C PRO A 70 -5.81 -29.19 6.41
N ASP A 71 -5.43 -30.05 5.45
CA ASP A 71 -4.05 -30.50 5.31
C ASP A 71 -3.11 -29.37 4.87
N ASP A 72 -3.59 -28.42 4.03
CA ASP A 72 -2.82 -27.26 3.62
C ASP A 72 -2.62 -26.28 4.80
N VAL A 73 -3.63 -26.10 5.64
CA VAL A 73 -3.53 -25.30 6.87
C VAL A 73 -2.51 -25.92 7.83
N LYS A 74 -2.60 -27.22 8.07
CA LYS A 74 -1.65 -27.94 8.90
C LYS A 74 -0.23 -27.79 8.39
N LYS A 75 -0.02 -27.98 7.09
CA LYS A 75 1.29 -27.84 6.44
C LYS A 75 1.82 -26.41 6.53
N PHE A 76 0.94 -25.39 6.43
CA PHE A 76 1.31 -23.99 6.62
C PHE A 76 1.91 -23.77 8.02
N HIS A 77 1.24 -24.24 9.08
CA HIS A 77 1.73 -24.13 10.45
C HIS A 77 3.05 -24.89 10.67
N GLU A 78 3.15 -26.11 10.14
CA GLU A 78 4.38 -26.92 10.22
C GLU A 78 5.56 -26.21 9.55
N LEU A 79 5.35 -25.61 8.37
CA LEU A 79 6.40 -24.87 7.65
C LEU A 79 6.77 -23.55 8.35
N CYS A 80 5.79 -22.80 8.87
CA CYS A 80 6.08 -21.61 9.67
C CYS A 80 6.96 -21.96 10.88
N SER A 81 6.62 -23.02 11.61
CA SER A 81 7.42 -23.49 12.74
C SER A 81 8.82 -23.94 12.31
N THR A 82 8.91 -24.75 11.24
CA THR A 82 10.19 -25.29 10.73
C THR A 82 11.15 -24.19 10.28
N HIS A 83 10.60 -23.12 9.68
CA HIS A 83 11.39 -22.02 9.15
C HIS A 83 11.43 -20.80 10.08
N ASN A 84 11.00 -20.90 11.33
CA ASN A 84 11.02 -19.81 12.31
C ASN A 84 10.30 -18.54 11.84
N TYR A 85 9.12 -18.69 11.23
CA TYR A 85 8.20 -17.58 11.02
C TYR A 85 7.18 -17.55 12.14
N ASN A 86 6.97 -16.37 12.73
CA ASN A 86 5.86 -16.13 13.62
C ASN A 86 4.67 -15.55 12.81
N PRO A 87 3.62 -16.31 12.53
CA PRO A 87 2.50 -15.82 11.73
C PRO A 87 1.85 -14.55 12.30
N ARG A 88 1.93 -14.35 13.62
CA ARG A 88 1.36 -13.18 14.29
C ARG A 88 2.03 -11.86 13.94
N THR A 89 3.32 -11.91 13.57
CA THR A 89 4.14 -10.70 13.44
C THR A 89 4.96 -10.63 12.14
N ASP A 90 5.05 -11.73 11.39
CA ASP A 90 5.94 -11.79 10.22
C ASP A 90 5.16 -11.90 8.90
N ILE A 91 3.84 -12.12 8.99
CA ILE A 91 3.00 -12.34 7.81
C ILE A 91 1.95 -11.24 7.73
N LEU A 92 1.92 -10.55 6.58
CA LEU A 92 1.04 -9.42 6.30
C LEU A 92 0.21 -9.70 5.04
N PRO A 93 -0.86 -10.50 5.10
CA PRO A 93 -1.73 -10.69 3.94
C PRO A 93 -2.29 -9.38 3.43
N HIS A 94 -2.45 -9.31 2.10
CA HIS A 94 -3.04 -8.16 1.44
C HIS A 94 -4.48 -8.45 1.02
N GLY A 95 -5.36 -7.49 1.24
CA GLY A 95 -6.75 -7.54 0.84
C GLY A 95 -6.95 -7.48 -0.68
N SER A 96 -8.05 -8.02 -1.12
CA SER A 96 -8.43 -7.93 -2.54
C SER A 96 -8.59 -6.47 -2.98
N TYR A 97 -8.13 -6.13 -4.18
CA TYR A 97 -8.35 -4.82 -4.82
C TYR A 97 -9.84 -4.49 -5.07
N LEU A 98 -10.72 -5.46 -4.89
CA LEU A 98 -12.18 -5.26 -5.02
C LEU A 98 -12.79 -4.66 -3.76
N LEU A 99 -12.08 -4.65 -2.63
CA LEU A 99 -12.60 -4.17 -1.35
C LEU A 99 -12.80 -2.65 -1.40
N ASN A 100 -14.00 -2.20 -1.01
CA ASN A 100 -14.30 -0.82 -0.71
C ASN A 100 -15.38 -0.77 0.36
N LEU A 101 -14.97 -0.78 1.62
CA LEU A 101 -15.87 -0.76 2.78
C LEU A 101 -16.57 0.60 2.97
N GLY A 102 -16.01 1.67 2.37
CA GLY A 102 -16.57 3.03 2.35
C GLY A 102 -17.54 3.29 1.19
N ASN A 103 -17.88 2.29 0.37
CA ASN A 103 -18.71 2.44 -0.81
C ASN A 103 -20.08 3.06 -0.46
N PRO A 104 -20.56 4.11 -1.18
CA PRO A 104 -21.88 4.69 -0.94
C PRO A 104 -23.06 3.76 -1.33
N ASP A 105 -22.83 2.80 -2.22
CA ASP A 105 -23.79 1.77 -2.59
C ASP A 105 -23.75 0.66 -1.52
N PHE A 106 -24.87 0.53 -0.79
CA PHE A 106 -24.97 -0.42 0.32
C PHE A 106 -24.72 -1.88 -0.09
N GLU A 107 -25.25 -2.32 -1.23
CA GLU A 107 -25.08 -3.72 -1.68
C GLU A 107 -23.61 -4.02 -2.01
N LYS A 108 -22.91 -3.07 -2.63
CA LYS A 108 -21.47 -3.19 -2.93
C LYS A 108 -20.63 -3.13 -1.66
N ALA A 109 -20.96 -2.26 -0.72
CA ALA A 109 -20.29 -2.19 0.58
C ALA A 109 -20.48 -3.49 1.37
N GLU A 110 -21.69 -4.06 1.40
CA GLU A 110 -21.96 -5.31 2.10
C GLU A 110 -21.27 -6.50 1.43
N LYS A 111 -21.19 -6.55 0.11
CA LYS A 111 -20.43 -7.56 -0.62
C LYS A 111 -18.92 -7.47 -0.30
N ALA A 112 -18.37 -6.25 -0.22
CA ALA A 112 -17.00 -6.02 0.19
C ALA A 112 -16.78 -6.46 1.64
N TYR A 113 -17.71 -6.14 2.54
CA TYR A 113 -17.69 -6.52 3.95
C TYR A 113 -17.64 -8.05 4.14
N VAL A 114 -18.53 -8.79 3.49
CA VAL A 114 -18.53 -10.26 3.57
C VAL A 114 -17.19 -10.85 3.12
N SER A 115 -16.63 -10.33 2.03
CA SER A 115 -15.31 -10.75 1.54
C SER A 115 -14.18 -10.39 2.49
N PHE A 116 -14.26 -9.21 3.13
CA PHE A 116 -13.29 -8.74 4.12
C PHE A 116 -13.30 -9.61 5.38
N VAL A 117 -14.47 -9.93 5.93
CA VAL A 117 -14.61 -10.81 7.10
C VAL A 117 -14.13 -12.23 6.80
N ASP A 118 -14.36 -12.75 5.59
CA ASP A 118 -13.81 -14.03 5.15
C ASP A 118 -12.28 -14.03 5.18
N ASP A 119 -11.63 -12.95 4.72
CA ASP A 119 -10.16 -12.83 4.80
C ASP A 119 -9.67 -12.81 6.26
N LEU A 120 -10.33 -12.07 7.14
CA LEU A 120 -9.96 -12.05 8.56
C LEU A 120 -10.10 -13.42 9.23
N LYS A 121 -11.16 -14.17 8.91
CA LYS A 121 -11.36 -15.56 9.40
C LYS A 121 -10.29 -16.51 8.84
N ARG A 122 -9.84 -16.31 7.60
CA ARG A 122 -8.69 -17.06 7.05
C ARG A 122 -7.40 -16.69 7.77
N CYS A 123 -7.19 -15.44 8.14
CA CYS A 123 -6.06 -15.06 9.01
C CYS A 123 -6.12 -15.81 10.34
N GLU A 124 -7.27 -15.87 10.99
CA GLU A 124 -7.44 -16.60 12.25
C GLU A 124 -7.12 -18.09 12.11
N LEU A 125 -7.60 -18.72 11.04
CA LEU A 125 -7.33 -20.13 10.74
C LEU A 125 -5.83 -20.41 10.56
N LEU A 126 -5.09 -19.45 9.95
CA LEU A 126 -3.65 -19.53 9.74
C LEU A 126 -2.84 -18.94 10.92
N ASN A 127 -3.50 -18.52 12.00
CA ASN A 127 -2.91 -17.83 13.14
C ASN A 127 -2.13 -16.56 12.76
N ILE A 128 -2.54 -15.87 11.68
CA ILE A 128 -1.94 -14.63 11.22
C ILE A 128 -2.50 -13.45 12.00
N GLY A 129 -1.62 -12.58 12.52
CA GLY A 129 -1.99 -11.49 13.41
C GLY A 129 -2.30 -10.17 12.73
N LEU A 130 -1.88 -9.97 11.49
CA LEU A 130 -2.01 -8.73 10.71
C LEU A 130 -2.78 -8.99 9.42
N TYR A 131 -3.56 -8.01 8.99
CA TYR A 131 -4.22 -8.05 7.68
C TYR A 131 -4.25 -6.64 7.09
N ASN A 132 -3.52 -6.43 6.01
CA ASN A 132 -3.40 -5.15 5.30
C ASN A 132 -4.43 -5.02 4.18
N PHE A 133 -4.98 -3.82 3.98
CA PHE A 133 -5.85 -3.53 2.85
C PHE A 133 -5.90 -2.04 2.53
N HIS A 134 -6.26 -1.72 1.28
CA HIS A 134 -6.54 -0.36 0.86
C HIS A 134 -7.87 0.13 1.44
N PRO A 135 -7.94 1.31 2.06
CA PRO A 135 -9.18 1.84 2.66
C PRO A 135 -10.34 2.01 1.66
N GLY A 136 -10.03 2.06 0.36
CA GLY A 136 -11.00 2.19 -0.71
C GLY A 136 -11.18 3.63 -1.18
N SER A 137 -12.40 3.97 -1.60
CA SER A 137 -12.72 5.25 -2.25
C SER A 137 -14.13 5.69 -1.91
N SER A 138 -14.34 7.00 -1.73
CA SER A 138 -15.66 7.61 -1.63
C SER A 138 -16.40 7.65 -2.96
N LEU A 139 -15.73 7.27 -4.07
CA LEU A 139 -16.23 7.37 -5.44
C LEU A 139 -16.64 8.81 -5.77
N ASP A 140 -17.90 9.06 -6.02
CA ASP A 140 -18.51 10.38 -6.24
C ASP A 140 -19.35 10.85 -5.03
N GLY A 141 -19.32 10.07 -3.94
CA GLY A 141 -20.06 10.35 -2.71
C GLY A 141 -19.38 11.34 -1.77
N ASN A 142 -20.00 11.53 -0.62
CA ASN A 142 -19.46 12.37 0.45
C ASN A 142 -18.26 11.66 1.11
N HIS A 143 -17.11 12.34 1.16
CA HIS A 143 -15.86 11.79 1.70
C HIS A 143 -15.98 11.46 3.20
N GLU A 144 -16.54 12.37 4.01
CA GLU A 144 -16.73 12.16 5.45
C GLU A 144 -17.66 10.98 5.75
N GLU A 145 -18.74 10.83 4.98
CA GLU A 145 -19.61 9.67 5.10
C GLU A 145 -18.91 8.37 4.69
N ALA A 146 -18.00 8.42 3.73
CA ALA A 146 -17.22 7.25 3.34
C ALA A 146 -16.26 6.81 4.45
N LEU A 147 -15.59 7.75 5.17
CA LEU A 147 -14.79 7.46 6.36
C LEU A 147 -15.64 6.82 7.45
N THR A 148 -16.84 7.37 7.70
CA THR A 148 -17.79 6.83 8.69
C THR A 148 -18.22 5.41 8.33
N ARG A 149 -18.56 5.13 7.06
CA ARG A 149 -18.93 3.79 6.59
C ARG A 149 -17.77 2.81 6.73
N LEU A 150 -16.55 3.23 6.38
CA LEU A 150 -15.33 2.42 6.51
C LEU A 150 -15.12 2.03 7.98
N ALA A 151 -15.13 3.00 8.90
CA ALA A 151 -14.95 2.74 10.33
C ALA A 151 -16.07 1.85 10.91
N THR A 152 -17.33 2.08 10.50
CA THR A 152 -18.47 1.24 10.92
C THR A 152 -18.26 -0.21 10.50
N ASN A 153 -17.85 -0.47 9.27
CA ASN A 153 -17.63 -1.82 8.76
C ASN A 153 -16.40 -2.48 9.42
N ILE A 154 -15.36 -1.72 9.74
CA ILE A 154 -14.22 -2.23 10.53
C ILE A 154 -14.68 -2.63 11.93
N ASN A 155 -15.45 -1.79 12.63
CA ASN A 155 -15.99 -2.11 13.96
C ASN A 155 -16.90 -3.37 13.93
N ARG A 156 -17.72 -3.53 12.88
CA ARG A 156 -18.49 -4.76 12.68
C ARG A 156 -17.58 -5.98 12.55
N ALA A 157 -16.54 -5.90 11.72
CA ALA A 157 -15.62 -7.00 11.48
C ALA A 157 -14.79 -7.37 12.73
N ILE A 158 -14.40 -6.38 13.54
CA ILE A 158 -13.71 -6.61 14.82
C ILE A 158 -14.58 -7.46 15.76
N LYS A 159 -15.89 -7.20 15.79
CA LYS A 159 -16.85 -7.96 16.63
C LYS A 159 -17.07 -9.40 16.16
N GLU A 160 -16.80 -9.70 14.88
CA GLU A 160 -16.91 -11.05 14.30
C GLU A 160 -15.61 -11.86 14.34
N THR A 161 -14.50 -11.25 14.78
CA THR A 161 -13.15 -11.84 14.78
C THR A 161 -12.45 -11.61 16.13
N ASN A 162 -11.44 -12.44 16.46
CA ASN A 162 -10.92 -12.47 17.83
C ASN A 162 -9.65 -11.65 18.02
N PHE A 163 -8.71 -11.63 17.05
CA PHE A 163 -7.37 -11.12 17.33
C PHE A 163 -6.66 -10.43 16.16
N VAL A 164 -7.14 -10.58 14.92
CA VAL A 164 -6.45 -10.02 13.75
C VAL A 164 -6.47 -8.50 13.82
N LYS A 165 -5.30 -7.88 13.77
CA LYS A 165 -5.17 -6.43 13.64
C LYS A 165 -5.42 -6.03 12.18
N ILE A 166 -6.37 -5.16 11.96
CA ILE A 166 -6.75 -4.61 10.66
C ILE A 166 -5.82 -3.44 10.37
N VAL A 167 -5.01 -3.55 9.31
CA VAL A 167 -3.96 -2.60 8.97
C VAL A 167 -4.42 -1.78 7.76
N LEU A 168 -4.60 -0.48 7.99
CA LEU A 168 -4.99 0.49 6.97
C LEU A 168 -3.75 0.94 6.20
N GLU A 169 -3.73 0.81 4.90
CA GLU A 169 -2.65 1.29 4.06
C GLU A 169 -2.89 2.72 3.59
N ASN A 170 -1.86 3.60 3.66
CA ASN A 170 -1.98 4.90 3.04
C ASN A 170 -1.93 4.78 1.51
N MET A 171 -2.56 5.74 0.79
CA MET A 171 -2.84 5.63 -0.63
C MET A 171 -2.17 6.73 -1.46
N ALA A 172 -1.96 6.45 -2.76
CA ALA A 172 -1.27 7.35 -3.69
C ALA A 172 -2.05 8.62 -4.10
N GLY A 173 -3.36 8.70 -3.79
CA GLY A 173 -4.15 9.93 -3.91
C GLY A 173 -4.77 10.22 -5.28
N HIS A 174 -4.91 9.24 -6.17
CA HIS A 174 -5.66 9.45 -7.41
C HIS A 174 -7.18 9.36 -7.18
N GLY A 175 -7.93 10.21 -7.86
CA GLY A 175 -9.40 10.24 -7.75
C GLY A 175 -9.88 10.56 -6.33
N ASN A 176 -10.83 9.78 -5.81
CA ASN A 176 -11.45 9.96 -4.50
C ASN A 176 -11.00 8.86 -3.53
N LEU A 177 -9.73 8.41 -3.61
CA LEU A 177 -9.17 7.43 -2.68
C LEU A 177 -9.12 7.98 -1.26
N ILE A 178 -9.45 7.13 -0.30
CA ILE A 178 -9.32 7.39 1.13
C ILE A 178 -7.90 7.02 1.57
N GLY A 179 -7.29 7.84 2.43
CA GLY A 179 -5.99 7.52 3.04
C GLY A 179 -4.77 8.07 2.29
N SER A 180 -4.95 8.88 1.25
CA SER A 180 -3.84 9.65 0.66
C SER A 180 -3.40 10.82 1.53
N ASN A 181 -4.31 11.34 2.34
CA ASN A 181 -4.02 12.23 3.45
C ASN A 181 -4.02 11.40 4.74
N LEU A 182 -2.95 11.49 5.53
CA LEU A 182 -2.85 10.80 6.81
C LEU A 182 -3.97 11.17 7.78
N GLN A 183 -4.59 12.35 7.61
CA GLN A 183 -5.77 12.75 8.39
C GLN A 183 -6.96 11.81 8.17
N ASP A 184 -7.18 11.31 6.95
CA ASP A 184 -8.25 10.33 6.69
C ASP A 184 -8.07 9.06 7.55
N ILE A 185 -6.81 8.58 7.65
CA ILE A 185 -6.48 7.40 8.46
C ILE A 185 -6.71 7.69 9.94
N LYS A 186 -6.30 8.87 10.41
CA LYS A 186 -6.54 9.35 11.78
C LYS A 186 -8.03 9.38 12.09
N ASP A 187 -8.82 9.98 11.22
CA ASP A 187 -10.27 10.12 11.41
C ASP A 187 -10.96 8.76 11.47
N VAL A 188 -10.54 7.80 10.63
CA VAL A 188 -11.04 6.41 10.70
C VAL A 188 -10.65 5.77 12.03
N ILE A 189 -9.38 5.85 12.44
CA ILE A 189 -8.90 5.27 13.70
C ILE A 189 -9.66 5.86 14.89
N ASP A 190 -9.95 7.17 14.89
CA ASP A 190 -10.70 7.80 15.98
C ASP A 190 -12.10 7.21 16.18
N MET A 191 -12.72 6.76 15.10
CA MET A 191 -14.05 6.12 15.10
C MET A 191 -14.00 4.61 15.42
N ILE A 192 -12.82 3.98 15.52
CA ILE A 192 -12.69 2.57 15.89
C ILE A 192 -12.91 2.39 17.41
N GLU A 193 -13.75 1.43 17.79
CA GLU A 193 -14.10 1.13 19.20
C GLU A 193 -12.93 0.43 19.91
N ASP A 194 -12.36 -0.61 19.31
CA ASP A 194 -11.20 -1.33 19.85
C ASP A 194 -9.93 -0.95 19.08
N LYS A 195 -9.23 0.05 19.58
CA LYS A 195 -8.01 0.59 18.97
C LYS A 195 -6.83 -0.37 18.96
N SER A 196 -6.85 -1.41 19.79
CA SER A 196 -5.82 -2.45 19.78
C SER A 196 -5.86 -3.33 18.51
N ARG A 197 -7.01 -3.34 17.84
CA ARG A 197 -7.30 -4.13 16.65
C ARG A 197 -7.10 -3.38 15.33
N VAL A 198 -6.57 -2.16 15.36
CA VAL A 198 -6.28 -1.37 14.14
C VAL A 198 -4.82 -0.94 14.13
N GLY A 199 -4.25 -0.86 12.94
CA GLY A 199 -2.89 -0.39 12.68
C GLY A 199 -2.79 0.27 11.32
N VAL A 200 -1.59 0.71 10.96
CA VAL A 200 -1.30 1.40 9.70
C VAL A 200 -0.12 0.73 9.02
N CYS A 201 -0.22 0.56 7.71
CA CYS A 201 0.88 0.29 6.81
C CYS A 201 1.23 1.56 6.06
N LEU A 202 2.51 1.95 6.07
CA LEU A 202 3.01 3.04 5.25
C LEU A 202 3.66 2.47 3.99
N ASP A 203 3.06 2.75 2.83
CA ASP A 203 3.68 2.48 1.53
C ASP A 203 4.51 3.69 1.12
N THR A 204 5.79 3.46 0.82
CA THR A 204 6.74 4.52 0.45
C THR A 204 6.45 5.13 -0.92
N CYS A 205 6.00 4.33 -1.89
CA CYS A 205 5.56 4.82 -3.20
C CYS A 205 4.27 5.65 -3.08
N HIS A 206 3.28 5.17 -2.32
CA HIS A 206 2.03 5.88 -2.09
C HIS A 206 2.25 7.21 -1.37
N SER A 207 3.06 7.22 -0.31
CA SER A 207 3.43 8.44 0.41
C SER A 207 4.04 9.49 -0.54
N PHE A 208 5.01 9.07 -1.34
CA PHE A 208 5.68 9.94 -2.31
C PHE A 208 4.71 10.42 -3.40
N ALA A 209 3.89 9.53 -3.93
CA ALA A 209 2.88 9.87 -4.93
C ALA A 209 1.80 10.82 -4.40
N ALA A 210 1.44 10.72 -3.12
CA ALA A 210 0.50 11.62 -2.45
C ALA A 210 1.10 13.01 -2.14
N GLY A 211 2.43 13.16 -2.22
CA GLY A 211 3.11 14.44 -2.04
C GLY A 211 3.96 14.55 -0.78
N TYR A 212 4.09 13.47 -0.01
CA TYR A 212 5.02 13.41 1.12
C TYR A 212 6.43 13.13 0.57
N ASP A 213 7.30 14.13 0.60
CA ASP A 213 8.69 13.94 0.19
C ASP A 213 9.47 13.20 1.29
N ILE A 214 9.81 11.96 0.99
CA ILE A 214 10.57 11.06 1.89
C ILE A 214 11.90 10.64 1.26
N SER A 215 12.40 11.38 0.27
CA SER A 215 13.50 10.98 -0.61
C SER A 215 14.88 10.91 0.06
N ASP A 216 15.02 11.40 1.29
CA ASP A 216 16.25 11.32 2.08
C ASP A 216 15.98 11.06 3.57
N ALA A 217 17.04 10.83 4.34
CA ALA A 217 16.92 10.44 5.75
C ALA A 217 16.23 11.52 6.61
N THR A 218 16.48 12.80 6.36
CA THR A 218 15.87 13.91 7.12
C THR A 218 14.38 13.99 6.83
N LYS A 219 14.01 13.96 5.56
CA LYS A 219 12.60 14.01 5.14
C LYS A 219 11.81 12.78 5.59
N LEU A 220 12.44 11.60 5.56
CA LEU A 220 11.83 10.38 6.11
C LEU A 220 11.56 10.54 7.61
N GLU A 221 12.52 11.06 8.39
CA GLU A 221 12.33 11.27 9.83
C GLU A 221 11.23 12.30 10.10
N ASP A 222 11.20 13.41 9.36
CA ASP A 222 10.14 14.43 9.46
C ASP A 222 8.75 13.82 9.14
N PHE A 223 8.67 12.95 8.14
CA PHE A 223 7.44 12.25 7.79
C PHE A 223 6.99 11.27 8.89
N LEU A 224 7.91 10.49 9.43
CA LEU A 224 7.63 9.56 10.53
C LEU A 224 7.24 10.32 11.81
N GLN A 225 7.88 11.46 12.09
CA GLN A 225 7.50 12.30 13.22
C GLN A 225 6.10 12.89 13.03
N ASN A 226 5.77 13.37 11.83
CA ASN A 226 4.41 13.83 11.52
C ASN A 226 3.36 12.70 11.67
N PHE A 227 3.71 11.47 11.29
CA PHE A 227 2.85 10.30 11.52
C PHE A 227 2.63 10.07 13.03
N ASP A 228 3.68 10.12 13.84
CA ASP A 228 3.57 9.91 15.28
C ASP A 228 2.73 11.00 15.95
N ASP A 229 2.95 12.26 15.60
CA ASP A 229 2.23 13.40 16.16
C ASP A 229 0.75 13.39 15.78
N LEU A 230 0.43 12.94 14.58
CA LEU A 230 -0.94 12.94 14.05
C LEU A 230 -1.72 11.68 14.46
N ILE A 231 -1.13 10.50 14.29
CA ILE A 231 -1.82 9.21 14.42
C ILE A 231 -1.39 8.48 15.70
N GLY A 232 -0.09 8.45 15.97
CA GLY A 232 0.51 7.74 17.09
C GLY A 232 1.46 6.63 16.61
N ALA A 233 2.67 6.59 17.19
CA ALA A 233 3.71 5.62 16.82
C ALA A 233 3.27 4.16 16.99
N GLU A 234 2.37 3.89 17.95
CA GLU A 234 1.86 2.56 18.29
C GLU A 234 0.99 1.94 17.19
N TYR A 235 0.47 2.77 16.26
CA TYR A 235 -0.34 2.29 15.14
C TYR A 235 0.52 1.82 13.96
N LEU A 236 1.80 2.22 13.85
CA LEU A 236 2.67 1.75 12.77
C LEU A 236 2.88 0.24 12.89
N SER A 237 2.35 -0.50 11.96
CA SER A 237 2.29 -1.97 12.02
C SER A 237 3.03 -2.66 10.90
N ALA A 238 3.29 -1.97 9.78
CA ALA A 238 4.00 -2.50 8.62
C ALA A 238 4.48 -1.38 7.69
N ILE A 239 5.39 -1.74 6.79
CA ILE A 239 5.84 -0.91 5.67
C ILE A 239 5.65 -1.71 4.37
N HIS A 240 5.04 -1.12 3.35
CA HIS A 240 5.25 -1.52 1.96
C HIS A 240 6.40 -0.70 1.38
N LEU A 241 7.44 -1.40 0.96
CA LEU A 241 8.71 -0.78 0.59
C LEU A 241 8.87 -0.77 -0.91
N ASN A 242 8.46 0.32 -1.53
CA ASN A 242 8.38 0.46 -2.97
C ASN A 242 9.05 1.75 -3.45
N ASP A 243 9.89 1.68 -4.49
CA ASP A 243 10.31 2.89 -5.21
C ASP A 243 9.23 3.33 -6.19
N SER A 244 9.28 4.56 -6.67
CA SER A 244 8.23 5.13 -7.50
C SER A 244 8.69 5.42 -8.93
N LYS A 245 7.96 4.93 -9.94
CA LYS A 245 8.11 5.33 -11.35
C LYS A 245 7.57 6.73 -11.63
N ALA A 246 6.77 7.30 -10.72
CA ALA A 246 6.16 8.60 -10.86
C ALA A 246 6.85 9.66 -9.98
N PRO A 247 6.95 10.92 -10.42
CA PRO A 247 7.52 11.99 -9.61
C PRO A 247 6.64 12.32 -8.40
N LEU A 248 7.23 13.06 -7.44
CA LEU A 248 6.55 13.51 -6.22
C LEU A 248 5.21 14.19 -6.53
N GLY A 249 4.17 13.82 -5.79
CA GLY A 249 2.84 14.40 -5.91
C GLY A 249 2.10 14.06 -7.21
N ALA A 250 2.54 13.05 -7.94
CA ALA A 250 1.92 12.64 -9.20
C ALA A 250 0.56 11.94 -9.03
N ASN A 251 0.21 11.55 -7.82
CA ASN A 251 -0.99 10.76 -7.49
C ASN A 251 -1.10 9.49 -8.38
N ARG A 252 0.01 8.75 -8.48
CA ARG A 252 0.10 7.55 -9.31
C ARG A 252 0.79 6.44 -8.52
N ASP A 253 0.05 5.37 -8.33
CA ASP A 253 0.56 4.12 -7.79
C ASP A 253 1.28 3.36 -8.92
N LEU A 254 2.61 3.50 -8.97
CA LEU A 254 3.48 2.88 -9.97
C LEU A 254 4.81 2.52 -9.31
N HIS A 255 4.92 1.27 -8.89
CA HIS A 255 6.11 0.74 -8.25
C HIS A 255 7.29 0.59 -9.21
N GLN A 256 8.50 0.76 -8.69
CA GLN A 256 9.78 0.57 -9.38
C GLN A 256 10.73 -0.26 -8.52
N LYS A 257 11.73 -0.85 -9.14
CA LYS A 257 12.88 -1.48 -8.48
C LYS A 257 13.62 -0.48 -7.61
N LEU A 258 14.07 -0.92 -6.43
CA LEU A 258 14.72 -0.06 -5.45
C LEU A 258 15.91 0.71 -6.03
N GLY A 259 15.95 2.01 -5.80
CA GLY A 259 17.00 2.92 -6.27
C GLY A 259 16.92 3.30 -7.75
N GLN A 260 15.97 2.75 -8.51
CA GLN A 260 15.77 3.07 -9.93
C GLN A 260 14.66 4.08 -10.18
N GLY A 261 13.78 4.29 -9.20
CA GLY A 261 12.68 5.25 -9.25
C GLY A 261 13.05 6.66 -8.84
N PHE A 262 12.02 7.47 -8.61
CA PHE A 262 12.17 8.87 -8.20
C PHE A 262 12.51 9.03 -6.71
N LEU A 263 12.23 8.03 -5.86
CA LEU A 263 12.67 8.02 -4.47
C LEU A 263 14.19 7.83 -4.38
N GLY A 264 14.77 6.97 -5.21
CA GLY A 264 16.20 6.68 -5.22
C GLY A 264 16.65 5.80 -4.04
N LEU A 265 17.96 5.48 -3.97
CA LEU A 265 18.47 4.53 -2.99
C LEU A 265 18.56 5.09 -1.56
N GLU A 266 18.59 6.41 -1.39
CA GLU A 266 18.85 7.05 -0.10
C GLU A 266 17.74 6.77 0.93
N VAL A 267 16.48 6.83 0.55
CA VAL A 267 15.37 6.50 1.46
C VAL A 267 15.44 5.05 1.95
N PHE A 268 15.83 4.12 1.07
CA PHE A 268 15.95 2.69 1.44
C PHE A 268 17.13 2.45 2.36
N ARG A 269 18.25 3.18 2.19
CA ARG A 269 19.33 3.20 3.16
C ARG A 269 18.86 3.75 4.51
N ALA A 270 18.11 4.85 4.50
CA ALA A 270 17.58 5.45 5.72
C ALA A 270 16.63 4.48 6.45
N ILE A 271 15.73 3.80 5.73
CA ILE A 271 14.81 2.79 6.28
C ILE A 271 15.58 1.61 6.88
N ALA A 272 16.59 1.07 6.17
CA ALA A 272 17.42 -0.03 6.66
C ALA A 272 18.28 0.32 7.89
N ASN A 273 18.33 1.61 8.27
CA ASN A 273 19.02 2.09 9.46
C ASN A 273 18.08 2.76 10.50
N CYS A 274 16.76 2.78 10.23
CA CYS A 274 15.78 3.39 11.10
C CYS A 274 15.30 2.41 12.17
N LYS A 275 15.74 2.61 13.44
CA LYS A 275 15.38 1.71 14.56
C LYS A 275 13.88 1.64 14.84
N ARG A 276 13.11 2.68 14.48
CA ARG A 276 11.64 2.72 14.64
C ARG A 276 10.93 1.68 13.76
N LEU A 277 11.56 1.26 12.66
CA LEU A 277 11.01 0.31 11.70
C LEU A 277 11.46 -1.14 11.95
N GLN A 278 12.18 -1.39 13.05
CA GLN A 278 12.56 -2.74 13.43
C GLN A 278 11.37 -3.54 13.98
N ASN A 279 11.41 -4.86 13.79
CA ASN A 279 10.44 -5.85 14.28
C ASN A 279 9.02 -5.77 13.68
N ILE A 280 8.77 -4.92 12.70
CA ILE A 280 7.53 -4.90 11.91
C ILE A 280 7.80 -5.43 10.49
N PRO A 281 6.82 -6.02 9.80
CA PRO A 281 6.97 -6.44 8.41
C PRO A 281 7.32 -5.26 7.50
N ILE A 282 8.34 -5.45 6.66
CA ILE A 282 8.75 -4.52 5.60
C ILE A 282 8.72 -5.31 4.29
N VAL A 283 7.72 -5.07 3.48
CA VAL A 283 7.34 -5.93 2.36
C VAL A 283 7.54 -5.21 1.04
N LEU A 284 8.31 -5.82 0.15
CA LEU A 284 8.51 -5.40 -1.23
C LEU A 284 7.33 -5.81 -2.11
N GLU A 285 6.91 -4.93 -3.00
CA GLU A 285 5.94 -5.20 -4.06
C GLU A 285 6.51 -4.77 -5.43
N THR A 286 7.81 -4.92 -5.59
CA THR A 286 8.53 -4.61 -6.82
C THR A 286 7.92 -5.33 -8.00
N PRO A 287 7.66 -4.63 -9.12
CA PRO A 287 7.08 -5.26 -10.29
C PRO A 287 8.05 -6.28 -10.91
N ILE A 288 7.55 -7.49 -11.14
CA ILE A 288 8.27 -8.54 -11.86
C ILE A 288 7.96 -8.37 -13.35
N GLU A 289 8.96 -8.07 -14.15
CA GLU A 289 8.79 -7.92 -15.59
C GLU A 289 8.64 -9.28 -16.29
N LYS A 290 8.16 -9.26 -17.54
CA LYS A 290 7.77 -10.47 -18.28
C LYS A 290 8.85 -11.55 -18.37
N ASN A 291 10.11 -11.18 -18.29
CA ASN A 291 11.28 -12.08 -18.39
C ASN A 291 12.00 -12.27 -17.06
N GLU A 292 11.40 -11.84 -15.96
CA GLU A 292 11.96 -11.92 -14.61
C GLU A 292 11.19 -12.94 -13.78
N THR A 293 11.79 -13.33 -12.68
CA THR A 293 11.21 -14.20 -11.66
C THR A 293 11.22 -13.47 -10.33
N ASP A 294 10.62 -14.08 -9.30
CA ASP A 294 10.67 -13.61 -7.91
C ASP A 294 12.08 -13.58 -7.29
N GLU A 295 13.12 -13.99 -8.05
CA GLU A 295 14.52 -13.76 -7.66
C GLU A 295 14.85 -12.29 -7.42
N ILE A 296 14.19 -11.36 -8.12
CA ILE A 296 14.36 -9.92 -7.88
C ILE A 296 14.10 -9.53 -6.41
N TYR A 297 13.13 -10.17 -5.76
CA TYR A 297 12.88 -9.94 -4.35
C TYR A 297 14.05 -10.39 -3.47
N GLY A 298 14.67 -11.52 -3.81
CA GLY A 298 15.87 -11.99 -3.11
C GLY A 298 17.05 -11.03 -3.28
N GLU A 299 17.25 -10.50 -4.48
CA GLU A 299 18.28 -9.50 -4.75
C GLU A 299 18.04 -8.19 -3.98
N GLU A 300 16.79 -7.70 -3.93
CA GLU A 300 16.43 -6.49 -3.21
C GLU A 300 16.48 -6.67 -1.69
N ILE A 301 16.08 -7.82 -1.15
CA ILE A 301 16.27 -8.14 0.27
C ILE A 301 17.77 -8.10 0.61
N LYS A 302 18.65 -8.69 -0.21
CA LYS A 302 20.10 -8.64 0.01
C LYS A 302 20.66 -7.23 -0.14
N LEU A 303 20.12 -6.42 -1.01
CA LEU A 303 20.45 -4.99 -1.10
C LEU A 303 20.10 -4.26 0.20
N LEU A 304 18.90 -4.49 0.75
CA LEU A 304 18.46 -3.87 2.01
C LEU A 304 19.32 -4.31 3.20
N GLU A 305 19.66 -5.60 3.29
CA GLU A 305 20.57 -6.13 4.30
C GLU A 305 21.98 -5.50 4.18
N TRP A 306 22.45 -5.30 2.96
CA TRP A 306 23.74 -4.64 2.70
C TRP A 306 23.73 -3.16 3.05
N LEU A 307 22.57 -2.47 2.95
CA LEU A 307 22.41 -1.07 3.34
C LEU A 307 22.41 -0.86 4.87
N GLU A 308 22.22 -1.91 5.65
CA GLU A 308 22.30 -1.84 7.13
C GLU A 308 23.70 -1.41 7.55
N GLY A 309 23.81 -0.32 8.30
CA GLY A 309 25.08 0.26 8.76
C GLY A 309 25.83 1.11 7.72
N LYS A 310 25.37 1.20 6.47
CA LYS A 310 26.00 2.06 5.45
C LYS A 310 25.77 3.54 5.72
N SER A 311 26.85 4.33 5.61
CA SER A 311 26.81 5.79 5.61
C SER A 311 26.57 6.35 4.19
N VAL A 312 26.09 7.58 4.11
CA VAL A 312 25.94 8.33 2.84
C VAL A 312 27.30 8.60 2.17
N ASP A 313 28.38 8.62 2.95
CA ASP A 313 29.74 8.90 2.51
C ASP A 313 30.53 7.64 2.14
N ASP A 314 29.94 6.45 2.32
CA ASP A 314 30.59 5.18 1.94
C ASP A 314 30.76 5.11 0.42
N ALA A 315 32.00 4.91 -0.05
CA ALA A 315 32.30 4.86 -1.48
C ALA A 315 31.50 3.77 -2.22
N GLU A 316 31.35 2.59 -1.61
CA GLU A 316 30.57 1.49 -2.19
C GLU A 316 29.08 1.83 -2.28
N TYR A 317 28.54 2.56 -1.26
CA TYR A 317 27.16 3.02 -1.29
C TYR A 317 26.95 4.04 -2.43
N ILE A 318 27.85 5.01 -2.57
CA ILE A 318 27.80 6.04 -3.61
C ILE A 318 27.82 5.38 -5.00
N GLU A 319 28.74 4.43 -5.23
CA GLU A 319 28.83 3.70 -6.49
C GLU A 319 27.52 2.93 -6.79
N LYS A 320 26.98 2.21 -5.80
CA LYS A 320 25.74 1.44 -5.96
C LYS A 320 24.55 2.35 -6.24
N ARG A 321 24.43 3.46 -5.51
CA ARG A 321 23.38 4.48 -5.72
C ARG A 321 23.41 5.02 -7.15
N ASP A 322 24.57 5.40 -7.64
CA ASP A 322 24.76 5.99 -8.96
C ASP A 322 24.52 4.97 -10.07
N GLN A 323 24.92 3.71 -9.86
CA GLN A 323 24.61 2.60 -10.75
C GLN A 323 23.10 2.39 -10.90
N LEU A 324 22.35 2.28 -9.79
CA LEU A 324 20.91 2.06 -9.80
C LEU A 324 20.16 3.27 -10.37
N SER A 325 20.59 4.48 -10.00
CA SER A 325 20.03 5.71 -10.55
C SER A 325 20.22 5.79 -12.08
N THR A 326 21.37 5.41 -12.58
CA THR A 326 21.66 5.37 -14.03
C THR A 326 20.77 4.35 -14.74
N ALA A 327 20.59 3.17 -14.16
CA ALA A 327 19.72 2.12 -14.72
C ALA A 327 18.28 2.59 -14.89
N GLY A 328 17.74 3.36 -13.93
CA GLY A 328 16.36 3.89 -13.97
C GLY A 328 16.18 5.18 -14.77
N GLN A 329 17.26 5.85 -15.22
CA GLN A 329 17.23 7.20 -15.79
C GLN A 329 16.29 7.35 -17.00
N LYS A 330 16.31 6.38 -17.90
CA LYS A 330 15.47 6.43 -19.11
C LYS A 330 14.00 6.42 -18.73
N GLU A 331 13.58 5.49 -17.88
CA GLU A 331 12.19 5.33 -17.48
C GLU A 331 11.69 6.54 -16.69
N ARG A 332 12.48 7.05 -15.72
CA ARG A 332 12.15 8.29 -15.02
C ARG A 332 11.95 9.45 -15.96
N SER A 333 12.84 9.61 -16.98
CA SER A 333 12.71 10.70 -17.97
C SER A 333 11.43 10.60 -18.80
N GLU A 334 11.01 9.38 -19.16
CA GLU A 334 9.75 9.15 -19.88
C GLU A 334 8.53 9.46 -19.02
N HIS A 335 8.53 9.02 -17.75
CA HIS A 335 7.46 9.29 -16.80
C HIS A 335 7.35 10.77 -16.46
N LEU A 336 8.47 11.46 -16.27
CA LEU A 336 8.49 12.91 -16.04
C LEU A 336 7.88 13.70 -17.20
N LYS A 337 8.25 13.39 -18.44
CA LYS A 337 7.65 14.02 -19.64
C LYS A 337 6.14 13.80 -19.70
N LYS A 338 5.65 12.60 -19.41
CA LYS A 338 4.21 12.29 -19.39
C LYS A 338 3.49 13.08 -18.29
N TYR A 339 4.10 13.17 -17.11
CA TYR A 339 3.56 13.93 -15.98
C TYR A 339 3.46 15.42 -16.29
N GLU A 340 4.54 16.05 -16.79
CA GLU A 340 4.56 17.46 -17.18
C GLU A 340 3.54 17.79 -18.28
N ALA A 341 3.41 16.91 -19.28
CA ALA A 341 2.42 17.09 -20.35
C ALA A 341 0.98 17.06 -19.81
N LYS A 342 0.68 16.14 -18.89
CA LYS A 342 -0.63 16.02 -18.21
C LYS A 342 -0.90 17.26 -17.36
N THR A 343 0.06 17.71 -16.58
CA THR A 343 -0.05 18.88 -15.70
C THR A 343 -0.31 20.16 -16.50
N LYS A 344 0.43 20.37 -17.60
CA LYS A 344 0.21 21.49 -18.53
C LYS A 344 -1.19 21.45 -19.16
N LYS A 345 -1.68 20.26 -19.54
CA LYS A 345 -3.04 20.09 -20.10
C LYS A 345 -4.12 20.43 -19.06
N ASN A 346 -3.97 19.93 -17.83
CA ASN A 346 -4.91 20.19 -16.74
C ASN A 346 -4.94 21.68 -16.36
N ALA A 347 -3.79 22.34 -16.28
CA ALA A 347 -3.70 23.77 -16.00
C ALA A 347 -4.43 24.60 -17.07
N LYS A 348 -4.27 24.26 -18.37
CA LYS A 348 -4.99 24.91 -19.46
C LYS A 348 -6.50 24.69 -19.37
N ALA A 349 -6.95 23.48 -19.07
CA ALA A 349 -8.37 23.17 -18.90
C ALA A 349 -9.01 23.92 -17.72
N THR A 350 -8.29 24.02 -16.59
CA THR A 350 -8.74 24.78 -15.41
C THR A 350 -8.80 26.28 -15.70
N ALA A 351 -7.82 26.84 -16.41
CA ALA A 351 -7.82 28.23 -16.83
C ALA A 351 -8.97 28.55 -17.80
N SER A 352 -9.27 27.64 -18.72
CA SER A 352 -10.44 27.77 -19.63
C SER A 352 -11.77 27.77 -18.87
N LYS A 353 -11.98 26.82 -17.95
CA LYS A 353 -13.19 26.76 -17.11
C LYS A 353 -13.36 28.00 -16.25
N ARG A 354 -12.26 28.55 -15.67
CA ARG A 354 -12.32 29.81 -14.91
C ARG A 354 -12.71 31.00 -15.77
N LYS A 355 -12.26 31.07 -17.04
CA LYS A 355 -12.65 32.12 -17.99
C LYS A 355 -14.15 32.00 -18.32
N THR A 356 -14.64 30.81 -18.66
CA THR A 356 -16.06 30.58 -18.98
C THR A 356 -16.97 30.92 -17.79
N ASN A 357 -16.64 30.51 -16.57
CA ASN A 357 -17.42 30.86 -15.39
C ASN A 357 -17.40 32.37 -15.07
N LYS A 358 -16.30 33.05 -15.40
CA LYS A 358 -16.22 34.52 -15.22
C LYS A 358 -17.09 35.25 -16.24
N THR A 359 -17.18 34.74 -17.48
CA THR A 359 -18.05 35.28 -18.53
C THR A 359 -19.52 35.07 -18.18
N ILE A 360 -19.92 33.86 -17.75
CA ILE A 360 -21.29 33.54 -17.32
C ILE A 360 -21.73 34.43 -16.16
N LYS A 361 -20.89 34.63 -15.13
CA LYS A 361 -21.18 35.51 -14.00
C LYS A 361 -21.25 37.01 -14.40
N ALA A 362 -20.57 37.44 -15.46
CA ALA A 362 -20.67 38.79 -16.00
C ALA A 362 -21.99 38.99 -16.75
N GLU A 363 -22.38 38.01 -17.58
CA GLU A 363 -23.64 38.03 -18.32
C GLU A 363 -24.87 37.92 -17.39
N GLU A 364 -24.80 37.15 -16.28
CA GLU A 364 -25.85 37.10 -15.26
C GLU A 364 -26.00 38.45 -14.55
N ARG A 365 -24.92 39.19 -14.26
CA ARG A 365 -24.99 40.54 -13.65
C ARG A 365 -25.52 41.60 -14.60
N GLU A 366 -25.18 41.57 -15.88
CA GLU A 366 -25.74 42.47 -16.88
C GLU A 366 -27.25 42.26 -17.07
N ASN A 367 -27.71 41.00 -17.07
CA ASN A 367 -29.14 40.66 -17.14
C ASN A 367 -29.93 41.09 -15.87
N ASP A 368 -29.34 41.00 -14.68
CA ASP A 368 -29.96 41.47 -13.43
C ASP A 368 -30.06 43.03 -13.40
N ASP A 369 -29.04 43.74 -13.91
CA ASP A 369 -29.06 45.20 -14.00
C ASP A 369 -30.11 45.68 -15.03
N ASP A 370 -30.26 45.00 -16.17
CA ASP A 370 -31.29 45.30 -17.16
C ASP A 370 -32.73 45.05 -16.64
N ASP A 371 -32.93 44.00 -15.84
CA ASP A 371 -34.20 43.70 -15.20
C ASP A 371 -34.57 44.75 -14.12
N ILE A 372 -33.59 45.29 -13.41
CA ILE A 372 -33.77 46.38 -12.43
C ILE A 372 -34.14 47.69 -13.16
N ILE A 373 -33.46 48.03 -14.26
CA ILE A 373 -33.74 49.23 -15.06
C ILE A 373 -35.13 49.15 -15.69
N ASN A 374 -35.55 48.00 -16.21
CA ASN A 374 -36.89 47.80 -16.76
C ASN A 374 -38.02 47.86 -15.71
N LYS A 375 -37.76 47.46 -14.45
CA LYS A 375 -38.73 47.62 -13.35
C LYS A 375 -38.86 49.05 -12.86
N VAL A 376 -37.78 49.84 -12.89
CA VAL A 376 -37.77 51.26 -12.51
C VAL A 376 -38.49 52.11 -13.57
N THR A 377 -38.28 51.85 -14.86
CA THR A 377 -38.93 52.59 -15.98
C THR A 377 -40.43 52.27 -16.10
N LYS A 378 -40.88 51.07 -15.74
CA LYS A 378 -42.32 50.72 -15.64
C LYS A 378 -43.05 51.43 -14.50
N LYS A 379 -42.39 51.66 -13.34
CA LYS A 379 -42.96 52.39 -12.20
C LYS A 379 -43.13 53.89 -12.50
N GLN A 380 -42.33 54.50 -13.32
CA GLN A 380 -42.44 55.92 -13.70
C GLN A 380 -43.55 56.22 -14.77
N LYS A 381 -44.03 55.18 -15.49
CA LYS A 381 -45.13 55.35 -16.48
C LYS A 381 -46.51 55.12 -15.89
N VAL A 382 -46.68 54.75 -14.62
CA VAL A 382 -47.94 54.55 -13.94
C VAL A 382 -48.35 55.74 -13.06
N THR A 383 -47.46 56.79 -12.96
CA THR A 383 -47.71 58.01 -12.17
C THR A 383 -47.78 59.28 -13.03
N ARG A 384 -48.33 59.16 -14.22
CA ARG A 384 -48.78 60.33 -15.02
C ARG A 384 -50.20 60.15 -15.50
#